data_8baca8f7ba4c6d5e0673e40fddce3d86
#
_entry.id   8baca8f7ba4c6d5e0673e40fddce3d86
#
_cell.length_a   1.000
_cell.length_b   1.000
_cell.length_c   1.000
_cell.angle_alpha   90.00
_cell.angle_beta   90.00
_cell.angle_gamma   90.00
#
_symmetry.space_group_name_H-M   'P 1'
#
loop_
_entity.id
_entity.type
_entity.pdbx_description
1 polymer ?
#
loop_
_entity_poly.entity_id
_entity_poly.type
_entity_poly.pdbx_seq_one_letter_code
_entity_poly.pdbx_strand_id
1 'polypeptide(L)'
;MTRRYALVDRDGTLNEERHHLRDPDQLALIPGAAEALVRLREELDMGIVVVTNQAEVGRGNLAVKDLDRIHARLRSLLADAGASVDAIEVCPHRPEDGCACRKPAPGMALAAAERFGFDLRDSFVIGDHTSDMGLGRAVGATTVFVRTGHGREEEAAAAPLADHVADDLAGAVAIIAGLVERGGVRGATDSRDRARDYLTDAAGVMVAVTDTCLEDIVAASEILIESFRAGGALLICGNGGSAADAQHLATEFVSALTLDHVRPAMRAIALTTDSSALTAIANDFGVERMFARQVEAIGRAGDVLLAISTSGNSPNVLAAAESAHAQGMRVVALTGASGGGLAPLADVAVRVPSTVTAHIQECHLAIEQLLALLAERAIHPAAG
;
A
#
# COMPACT_ATOMS: atom_id res chain seq x y z
N MET A 1 -2.04 27.94 12.66
CA MET A 1 -1.57 26.87 11.76
C MET A 1 -0.49 26.12 12.52
N THR A 2 -0.48 24.79 12.49
CA THR A 2 0.63 24.00 13.04
C THR A 2 1.87 24.24 12.18
N ARG A 3 3.05 24.31 12.82
CA ARG A 3 4.33 24.52 12.13
C ARG A 3 4.61 23.33 11.21
N ARG A 4 5.04 23.58 9.98
CA ARG A 4 5.47 22.56 9.02
C ARG A 4 6.86 22.04 9.36
N TYR A 5 7.16 20.81 8.92
CA TYR A 5 8.46 20.19 9.15
C TYR A 5 9.07 19.64 7.86
N ALA A 6 10.40 19.73 7.75
CA ALA A 6 11.19 19.01 6.78
C ALA A 6 11.89 17.83 7.49
N LEU A 7 11.61 16.62 6.99
CA LEU A 7 12.30 15.39 7.36
C LEU A 7 13.42 15.19 6.36
N VAL A 8 14.67 15.33 6.79
CA VAL A 8 15.83 15.39 5.89
C VAL A 8 16.73 14.19 6.17
N ASP A 9 17.09 13.44 5.14
CA ASP A 9 18.11 12.37 5.31
C ASP A 9 19.47 12.96 5.66
N ARG A 10 20.32 12.15 6.27
CA ARG A 10 21.66 12.57 6.73
C ARG A 10 22.70 12.36 5.67
N ASP A 11 23.01 11.10 5.38
CA ASP A 11 24.13 10.70 4.52
C ASP A 11 23.76 10.86 3.05
N GLY A 12 24.55 11.57 2.28
CA GLY A 12 24.24 11.90 0.88
C GLY A 12 23.29 13.09 0.69
N THR A 13 22.67 13.62 1.77
CA THR A 13 21.75 14.77 1.71
C THR A 13 22.28 15.96 2.51
N LEU A 14 22.64 15.79 3.77
CA LEU A 14 23.25 16.82 4.62
C LEU A 14 24.77 16.75 4.62
N ASN A 15 25.32 15.55 4.75
CA ASN A 15 26.76 15.32 4.70
C ASN A 15 27.12 14.41 3.52
N GLU A 16 28.38 14.51 3.08
CA GLU A 16 28.93 13.64 2.05
C GLU A 16 28.71 12.17 2.42
N GLU A 17 28.26 11.38 1.42
CA GLU A 17 28.17 9.93 1.58
C GLU A 17 29.58 9.33 1.70
N ARG A 18 29.80 8.63 2.80
CA ARG A 18 31.06 7.92 3.05
C ARG A 18 30.72 6.52 3.53
N HIS A 19 30.67 5.58 2.65
CA HIS A 19 30.34 4.19 2.98
C HIS A 19 30.79 3.82 4.40
N HIS A 20 29.86 3.78 5.37
CA HIS A 20 30.10 3.44 6.77
C HIS A 20 30.93 4.48 7.57
N LEU A 21 30.44 5.75 7.64
CA LEU A 21 31.02 6.78 8.49
C LEU A 21 31.11 6.31 9.96
N ARG A 22 32.36 6.17 10.49
CA ARG A 22 32.61 5.71 11.86
C ARG A 22 33.41 6.73 12.68
N ASP A 23 34.12 7.63 12.01
CA ASP A 23 34.94 8.66 12.61
C ASP A 23 34.27 10.03 12.46
N PRO A 24 33.94 10.71 13.57
CA PRO A 24 33.31 12.04 13.52
C PRO A 24 34.13 13.08 12.74
N ASP A 25 35.48 12.94 12.73
CA ASP A 25 36.37 13.90 12.06
C ASP A 25 36.29 13.78 10.52
N GLN A 26 35.78 12.67 10.01
CA GLN A 26 35.54 12.47 8.57
C GLN A 26 34.23 13.02 8.07
N LEU A 27 33.34 13.51 8.98
CA LEU A 27 32.07 14.09 8.60
C LEU A 27 32.31 15.47 7.97
N ALA A 28 31.86 15.62 6.73
CA ALA A 28 31.87 16.89 5.98
C ALA A 28 30.46 17.19 5.48
N LEU A 29 30.00 18.43 5.66
CA LEU A 29 28.71 18.86 5.09
C LEU A 29 28.82 18.95 3.57
N ILE A 30 27.75 18.62 2.88
CA ILE A 30 27.60 18.91 1.45
C ILE A 30 27.57 20.44 1.28
N PRO A 31 28.31 21.02 0.31
CA PRO A 31 28.26 22.45 0.06
C PRO A 31 26.83 22.96 -0.14
N GLY A 32 26.46 24.04 0.55
CA GLY A 32 25.12 24.61 0.49
C GLY A 32 24.08 23.95 1.41
N ALA A 33 24.40 22.82 2.06
CA ALA A 33 23.43 22.12 2.89
C ALA A 33 23.05 22.90 4.17
N ALA A 34 24.01 23.54 4.82
CA ALA A 34 23.71 24.35 6.02
C ALA A 34 22.88 25.60 5.67
N GLU A 35 23.24 26.30 4.60
CA GLU A 35 22.50 27.46 4.10
C GLU A 35 21.06 27.10 3.72
N ALA A 36 20.85 25.92 3.13
CA ALA A 36 19.53 25.39 2.81
C ALA A 36 18.69 25.17 4.08
N LEU A 37 19.27 24.61 5.16
CA LEU A 37 18.58 24.48 6.43
C LEU A 37 18.26 25.82 7.08
N VAL A 38 19.15 26.82 6.98
CA VAL A 38 18.88 28.19 7.46
C VAL A 38 17.64 28.75 6.74
N ARG A 39 17.57 28.61 5.42
CA ARG A 39 16.43 29.07 4.62
C ARG A 39 15.12 28.37 5.01
N LEU A 40 15.13 27.04 5.21
CA LEU A 40 13.96 26.31 5.70
C LEU A 40 13.45 26.88 7.03
N ARG A 41 14.36 27.20 7.95
CA ARG A 41 14.01 27.68 9.28
C ARG A 41 13.60 29.14 9.30
N GLU A 42 14.36 30.02 8.69
CA GLU A 42 14.21 31.48 8.84
C GLU A 42 13.25 32.08 7.79
N GLU A 43 13.32 31.61 6.53
CA GLU A 43 12.47 32.14 5.47
C GLU A 43 11.11 31.44 5.41
N LEU A 44 11.06 30.12 5.72
CA LEU A 44 9.84 29.31 5.57
C LEU A 44 9.21 28.91 6.90
N ASP A 45 9.76 29.32 8.05
CA ASP A 45 9.34 28.98 9.42
C ASP A 45 9.10 27.47 9.61
N MET A 46 9.98 26.64 9.08
CA MET A 46 9.85 25.18 9.16
C MET A 46 10.68 24.61 10.31
N GLY A 47 10.15 23.54 10.96
CA GLY A 47 10.94 22.65 11.79
C GLY A 47 11.75 21.69 10.93
N ILE A 48 12.87 21.20 11.47
CA ILE A 48 13.79 20.33 10.73
C ILE A 48 14.14 19.12 11.59
N VAL A 49 13.81 17.92 11.11
CA VAL A 49 14.18 16.66 11.74
C VAL A 49 15.02 15.84 10.78
N VAL A 50 16.18 15.40 11.23
CA VAL A 50 17.01 14.43 10.47
C VAL A 50 16.46 13.03 10.69
N VAL A 51 16.30 12.24 9.61
CA VAL A 51 15.80 10.85 9.65
C VAL A 51 16.79 9.93 8.95
N THR A 52 17.50 9.06 9.68
CA THR A 52 18.62 8.31 9.12
C THR A 52 18.60 6.83 9.47
N ASN A 53 18.90 5.96 8.48
CA ASN A 53 19.09 4.52 8.65
C ASN A 53 20.55 4.19 8.97
N GLN A 54 20.85 3.67 10.17
CA GLN A 54 22.20 3.39 10.64
C GLN A 54 22.41 1.90 10.96
N ALA A 55 22.34 1.06 9.94
CA ALA A 55 22.43 -0.40 10.06
C ALA A 55 23.76 -0.90 10.64
N GLU A 56 24.83 -0.12 10.58
CA GLU A 56 26.12 -0.48 11.16
C GLU A 56 26.08 -0.65 12.69
N VAL A 57 25.13 0.02 13.35
CA VAL A 57 24.86 -0.18 14.78
C VAL A 57 24.29 -1.60 15.01
N GLY A 58 23.28 -1.99 14.25
CA GLY A 58 22.67 -3.33 14.36
C GLY A 58 23.60 -4.46 13.94
N ARG A 59 24.59 -4.19 13.07
CA ARG A 59 25.64 -5.12 12.69
C ARG A 59 26.76 -5.23 13.74
N GLY A 60 26.76 -4.35 14.77
CA GLY A 60 27.82 -4.29 15.78
C GLY A 60 29.13 -3.63 15.29
N ASN A 61 29.13 -3.02 14.10
CA ASN A 61 30.30 -2.37 13.51
C ASN A 61 30.48 -0.92 13.97
N LEU A 62 29.43 -0.30 14.55
CA LEU A 62 29.43 1.05 15.13
C LEU A 62 28.75 1.01 16.50
N ALA A 63 29.46 1.45 17.54
CA ALA A 63 28.85 1.55 18.85
C ALA A 63 27.90 2.77 18.93
N VAL A 64 26.80 2.67 19.67
CA VAL A 64 25.83 3.77 19.85
C VAL A 64 26.52 5.06 20.29
N LYS A 65 27.46 4.98 21.24
CA LYS A 65 28.25 6.13 21.73
C LYS A 65 29.06 6.83 20.61
N ASP A 66 29.52 6.07 19.60
CA ASP A 66 30.29 6.64 18.51
C ASP A 66 29.37 7.28 17.47
N LEU A 67 28.17 6.72 17.26
CA LEU A 67 27.10 7.36 16.50
C LEU A 67 26.66 8.69 17.17
N ASP A 68 26.53 8.72 18.50
CA ASP A 68 26.22 9.95 19.24
C ASP A 68 27.31 11.03 19.04
N ARG A 69 28.59 10.64 18.97
CA ARG A 69 29.68 11.56 18.66
C ARG A 69 29.62 12.09 17.22
N ILE A 70 29.26 11.25 16.26
CA ILE A 70 29.00 11.68 14.88
C ILE A 70 27.87 12.70 14.83
N HIS A 71 26.75 12.45 15.52
CA HIS A 71 25.63 13.38 15.58
C HIS A 71 25.98 14.69 16.32
N ALA A 72 26.78 14.62 17.37
CA ALA A 72 27.29 15.82 18.03
C ALA A 72 28.18 16.66 17.08
N ARG A 73 29.03 15.98 16.29
CA ARG A 73 29.86 16.64 15.28
C ARG A 73 29.00 17.29 14.18
N LEU A 74 27.97 16.60 13.68
CA LEU A 74 27.02 17.16 12.70
C LEU A 74 26.37 18.42 13.25
N ARG A 75 25.85 18.39 14.49
CA ARG A 75 25.23 19.57 15.13
C ARG A 75 26.23 20.72 15.28
N SER A 76 27.48 20.43 15.62
CA SER A 76 28.53 21.46 15.72
C SER A 76 28.81 22.10 14.36
N LEU A 77 28.99 21.32 13.29
CA LEU A 77 29.24 21.85 11.94
C LEU A 77 28.07 22.69 11.43
N LEU A 78 26.83 22.25 11.69
CA LEU A 78 25.63 23.02 11.33
C LEU A 78 25.58 24.34 12.12
N ALA A 79 25.85 24.30 13.44
CA ALA A 79 25.85 25.51 14.29
C ALA A 79 26.95 26.50 13.87
N ASP A 80 28.13 26.03 13.53
CA ASP A 80 29.23 26.86 13.03
C ASP A 80 28.86 27.60 11.73
N ALA A 81 27.93 26.98 10.94
CA ALA A 81 27.38 27.56 9.71
C ALA A 81 26.03 28.29 9.94
N GLY A 82 25.62 28.52 11.18
CA GLY A 82 24.37 29.20 11.53
C GLY A 82 23.09 28.37 11.40
N ALA A 83 23.20 27.08 11.12
CA ALA A 83 22.08 26.17 10.94
C ALA A 83 21.80 25.33 12.21
N SER A 84 20.58 24.82 12.35
CA SER A 84 20.21 23.92 13.44
C SER A 84 19.13 22.93 13.03
N VAL A 85 19.05 21.79 13.72
CA VAL A 85 18.00 20.78 13.57
C VAL A 85 17.34 20.50 14.92
N ASP A 86 16.02 20.27 14.88
CA ASP A 86 15.21 20.07 16.09
C ASP A 86 15.48 18.68 16.72
N ALA A 87 15.61 17.66 15.86
CA ALA A 87 15.94 16.31 16.28
C ALA A 87 16.74 15.55 15.21
N ILE A 88 17.34 14.43 15.64
CA ILE A 88 17.91 13.39 14.75
C ILE A 88 17.26 12.09 15.19
N GLU A 89 16.38 11.56 14.35
CA GLU A 89 15.73 10.26 14.53
C GLU A 89 16.53 9.19 13.79
N VAL A 90 16.79 8.07 14.46
CA VAL A 90 17.71 7.03 13.99
C VAL A 90 17.03 5.67 13.98
N CYS A 91 17.18 4.94 12.89
CA CYS A 91 16.95 3.51 12.88
C CYS A 91 18.28 2.77 12.97
N PRO A 92 18.59 2.08 14.08
CA PRO A 92 19.84 1.32 14.24
C PRO A 92 19.76 -0.10 13.67
N HIS A 93 18.58 -0.53 13.23
CA HIS A 93 18.31 -1.91 12.84
C HIS A 93 18.84 -2.24 11.44
N ARG A 94 19.12 -3.52 11.21
CA ARG A 94 19.49 -4.06 9.90
C ARG A 94 18.26 -4.19 9.00
N PRO A 95 18.42 -4.26 7.66
CA PRO A 95 17.30 -4.48 6.74
C PRO A 95 16.49 -5.75 7.07
N GLU A 96 17.17 -6.83 7.45
CA GLU A 96 16.57 -8.13 7.77
C GLU A 96 15.82 -8.19 9.09
N ASP A 97 15.98 -7.19 9.97
CA ASP A 97 15.29 -7.15 11.28
C ASP A 97 13.80 -6.76 11.16
N GLY A 98 13.32 -6.29 10.00
CA GLY A 98 11.92 -6.01 9.71
C GLY A 98 11.26 -5.00 10.65
N CYS A 99 12.02 -4.04 11.19
CA CYS A 99 11.53 -3.09 12.18
C CYS A 99 10.60 -2.02 11.58
N ALA A 100 9.72 -1.45 12.40
CA ALA A 100 8.80 -0.39 11.99
C ALA A 100 9.44 0.99 11.79
N CYS A 101 10.73 1.18 12.17
CA CYS A 101 11.39 2.50 12.12
C CYS A 101 12.31 2.68 10.91
N ARG A 102 12.80 1.59 10.27
CA ARG A 102 13.72 1.71 9.14
C ARG A 102 12.99 2.19 7.88
N LYS A 103 13.45 3.33 7.30
CA LYS A 103 12.95 3.80 6.00
C LYS A 103 12.99 2.66 4.95
N PRO A 104 11.90 2.41 4.19
CA PRO A 104 10.72 3.25 4.00
C PRO A 104 9.61 3.13 5.06
N ALA A 105 9.77 2.32 6.13
CA ALA A 105 8.77 2.23 7.20
C ALA A 105 8.64 3.58 7.96
N PRO A 106 7.41 3.96 8.41
CA PRO A 106 7.09 5.30 8.85
C PRO A 106 7.51 5.64 10.29
N GLY A 107 8.04 4.70 11.07
CA GLY A 107 8.19 4.83 12.52
C GLY A 107 8.99 6.05 12.98
N MET A 108 10.10 6.42 12.32
CA MET A 108 10.86 7.63 12.68
C MET A 108 10.05 8.91 12.41
N ALA A 109 9.34 8.97 11.29
CA ALA A 109 8.51 10.13 10.95
C ALA A 109 7.32 10.29 11.91
N LEU A 110 6.67 9.17 12.27
CA LEU A 110 5.55 9.16 13.23
C LEU A 110 6.02 9.61 14.63
N ALA A 111 7.17 9.13 15.10
CA ALA A 111 7.75 9.54 16.39
C ALA A 111 8.09 11.04 16.41
N ALA A 112 8.65 11.57 15.32
CA ALA A 112 8.91 13.00 15.19
C ALA A 112 7.62 13.82 15.19
N ALA A 113 6.60 13.40 14.46
CA ALA A 113 5.31 14.08 14.39
C ALA A 113 4.59 14.10 15.74
N GLU A 114 4.61 13.00 16.47
CA GLU A 114 4.06 12.93 17.84
C GLU A 114 4.82 13.87 18.81
N ARG A 115 6.15 13.84 18.76
CA ARG A 115 7.01 14.63 19.65
C ARG A 115 6.86 16.14 19.46
N PHE A 116 6.74 16.59 18.21
CA PHE A 116 6.72 18.02 17.87
C PHE A 116 5.34 18.57 17.50
N GLY A 117 4.31 17.73 17.44
CA GLY A 117 2.92 18.11 17.23
C GLY A 117 2.62 18.66 15.83
N PHE A 118 3.16 18.05 14.77
CA PHE A 118 2.92 18.46 13.38
C PHE A 118 2.21 17.40 12.53
N ASP A 119 1.57 17.82 11.44
CA ASP A 119 0.95 16.91 10.47
C ASP A 119 1.99 16.50 9.40
N LEU A 120 2.21 15.21 9.25
CA LEU A 120 3.13 14.66 8.26
C LEU A 120 2.68 14.97 6.82
N ARG A 121 1.38 15.12 6.58
CA ARG A 121 0.83 15.47 5.25
C ARG A 121 1.14 16.92 4.86
N ASP A 122 1.39 17.79 5.84
CA ASP A 122 1.84 19.16 5.63
C ASP A 122 3.36 19.30 5.67
N SER A 123 4.08 18.20 5.60
CA SER A 123 5.53 18.11 5.77
C SER A 123 6.22 17.69 4.49
N PHE A 124 7.53 17.76 4.47
CA PHE A 124 8.38 17.37 3.35
C PHE A 124 9.35 16.28 3.78
N VAL A 125 9.63 15.33 2.88
CA VAL A 125 10.74 14.37 3.02
C VAL A 125 11.74 14.64 1.92
N ILE A 126 13.01 14.85 2.31
CA ILE A 126 14.11 15.15 1.39
C ILE A 126 15.19 14.10 1.57
N GLY A 127 15.61 13.46 0.50
CA GLY A 127 16.66 12.43 0.55
C GLY A 127 17.14 12.00 -0.83
N ASP A 128 18.23 11.24 -0.86
CA ASP A 128 18.92 10.80 -2.07
C ASP A 128 18.69 9.32 -2.41
N HIS A 129 17.81 8.64 -1.65
CA HIS A 129 17.57 7.22 -1.80
C HIS A 129 16.08 6.87 -1.96
N THR A 130 15.76 5.77 -2.66
CA THR A 130 14.40 5.25 -2.84
C THR A 130 13.65 5.08 -1.51
N SER A 131 14.36 4.72 -0.43
CA SER A 131 13.78 4.56 0.90
C SER A 131 13.23 5.86 1.50
N ASP A 132 13.76 7.02 1.13
CA ASP A 132 13.29 8.34 1.56
C ASP A 132 11.97 8.68 0.88
N MET A 133 11.92 8.45 -0.42
CA MET A 133 10.70 8.64 -1.20
C MET A 133 9.60 7.69 -0.72
N GLY A 134 9.96 6.44 -0.43
CA GLY A 134 9.05 5.47 0.17
C GLY A 134 8.52 5.89 1.55
N LEU A 135 9.38 6.47 2.41
CA LEU A 135 8.96 7.06 3.69
C LEU A 135 7.94 8.16 3.49
N GLY A 136 8.23 9.14 2.61
CA GLY A 136 7.33 10.25 2.34
C GLY A 136 5.96 9.77 1.86
N ARG A 137 5.93 8.82 0.93
CA ARG A 137 4.68 8.19 0.47
C ARG A 137 3.91 7.50 1.59
N ALA A 138 4.61 6.74 2.45
CA ALA A 138 3.98 6.00 3.55
C ALA A 138 3.28 6.92 4.55
N VAL A 139 3.73 8.17 4.71
CA VAL A 139 3.16 9.15 5.64
C VAL A 139 2.37 10.26 4.96
N GLY A 140 2.29 10.27 3.63
CA GLY A 140 1.58 11.28 2.85
C GLY A 140 2.28 12.63 2.78
N ALA A 141 3.57 12.71 3.10
CA ALA A 141 4.38 13.91 2.99
C ALA A 141 4.79 14.18 1.53
N THR A 142 5.04 15.44 1.19
CA THR A 142 5.61 15.81 -0.12
C THR A 142 7.08 15.37 -0.19
N THR A 143 7.44 14.65 -1.23
CA THR A 143 8.78 14.09 -1.40
C THR A 143 9.62 14.92 -2.38
N VAL A 144 10.86 15.23 -2.01
CA VAL A 144 11.83 15.87 -2.88
C VAL A 144 13.10 15.02 -2.91
N PHE A 145 13.33 14.39 -4.06
CA PHE A 145 14.53 13.61 -4.29
C PHE A 145 15.70 14.49 -4.66
N VAL A 146 16.90 14.25 -4.11
CA VAL A 146 18.11 14.99 -4.44
C VAL A 146 19.15 14.10 -5.11
N ARG A 147 19.88 14.67 -6.10
CA ARG A 147 20.90 13.98 -6.89
C ARG A 147 22.29 13.91 -6.21
N THR A 148 22.40 14.41 -4.99
CA THR A 148 23.62 14.26 -4.17
C THR A 148 23.75 12.83 -3.65
N GLY A 149 24.85 12.49 -3.02
CA GLY A 149 25.07 11.15 -2.46
C GLY A 149 24.90 10.03 -3.48
N HIS A 150 24.02 9.09 -3.19
CA HIS A 150 23.61 8.01 -4.10
C HIS A 150 22.59 8.46 -5.15
N GLY A 151 22.10 9.71 -5.09
CA GLY A 151 20.94 10.16 -5.86
C GLY A 151 21.10 9.99 -7.36
N ARG A 152 22.30 10.16 -7.93
CA ARG A 152 22.50 9.95 -9.38
C ARG A 152 22.39 8.48 -9.80
N GLU A 153 22.76 7.55 -8.93
CA GLU A 153 22.69 6.10 -9.16
C GLU A 153 21.26 5.60 -8.94
N GLU A 154 20.57 6.17 -7.95
CA GLU A 154 19.21 5.80 -7.55
C GLU A 154 18.11 6.50 -8.36
N GLU A 155 18.42 7.53 -9.15
CA GLU A 155 17.43 8.41 -9.82
C GLU A 155 16.40 7.62 -10.64
N ALA A 156 16.83 6.64 -11.40
CA ALA A 156 15.92 5.84 -12.23
C ALA A 156 14.85 5.10 -11.41
N ALA A 157 15.18 4.67 -10.18
CA ALA A 157 14.28 3.98 -9.28
C ALA A 157 13.51 4.93 -8.36
N ALA A 158 14.13 6.03 -7.93
CA ALA A 158 13.58 6.97 -6.96
C ALA A 158 12.71 8.06 -7.57
N ALA A 159 13.04 8.58 -8.75
CA ALA A 159 12.30 9.66 -9.39
C ALA A 159 10.81 9.35 -9.64
N PRO A 160 10.41 8.13 -10.05
CA PRO A 160 8.99 7.76 -10.16
C PRO A 160 8.25 7.75 -8.83
N LEU A 161 8.97 7.69 -7.70
CA LEU A 161 8.44 7.72 -6.35
C LEU A 161 8.43 9.13 -5.74
N ALA A 162 9.16 10.09 -6.34
CA ALA A 162 9.28 11.45 -5.86
C ALA A 162 8.19 12.35 -6.45
N ASP A 163 7.73 13.33 -5.67
CA ASP A 163 6.87 14.41 -6.19
C ASP A 163 7.71 15.44 -6.96
N HIS A 164 8.95 15.64 -6.52
CA HIS A 164 9.90 16.57 -7.12
C HIS A 164 11.32 16.01 -7.11
N VAL A 165 12.13 16.47 -8.05
CA VAL A 165 13.56 16.12 -8.15
C VAL A 165 14.39 17.41 -8.18
N ALA A 166 15.46 17.46 -7.41
CA ALA A 166 16.40 18.58 -7.34
C ALA A 166 17.85 18.08 -7.47
N ASP A 167 18.77 18.96 -7.84
CA ASP A 167 20.18 18.59 -7.94
C ASP A 167 20.85 18.42 -6.57
N ASP A 168 20.40 19.22 -5.59
CA ASP A 168 20.93 19.26 -4.23
C ASP A 168 19.87 19.77 -3.22
N LEU A 169 20.25 19.89 -1.96
CA LEU A 169 19.36 20.37 -0.91
C LEU A 169 18.92 21.83 -1.11
N ALA A 170 19.77 22.67 -1.68
CA ALA A 170 19.44 24.08 -1.98
C ALA A 170 18.34 24.17 -3.07
N GLY A 171 18.44 23.35 -4.10
CA GLY A 171 17.40 23.18 -5.12
C GLY A 171 16.09 22.62 -4.54
N ALA A 172 16.18 21.63 -3.64
CA ALA A 172 15.02 21.10 -2.94
C ALA A 172 14.31 22.19 -2.11
N VAL A 173 15.04 23.01 -1.37
CA VAL A 173 14.49 24.14 -0.61
C VAL A 173 13.87 25.20 -1.51
N ALA A 174 14.43 25.48 -2.68
CA ALA A 174 13.83 26.38 -3.65
C ALA A 174 12.49 25.87 -4.18
N ILE A 175 12.37 24.56 -4.44
CA ILE A 175 11.11 23.92 -4.81
C ILE A 175 10.10 24.05 -3.67
N ILE A 176 10.49 23.73 -2.42
CA ILE A 176 9.65 23.83 -1.23
C ILE A 176 9.14 25.27 -1.03
N ALA A 177 10.02 26.28 -1.16
CA ALA A 177 9.64 27.69 -1.06
C ALA A 177 8.53 28.03 -2.07
N GLY A 178 8.71 27.69 -3.34
CA GLY A 178 7.69 27.90 -4.36
C GLY A 178 6.38 27.14 -4.10
N LEU A 179 6.41 25.97 -3.47
CA LEU A 179 5.22 25.24 -3.07
C LEU A 179 4.51 25.92 -1.90
N VAL A 180 5.25 26.37 -0.90
CA VAL A 180 4.71 27.08 0.27
C VAL A 180 4.07 28.40 -0.13
N GLU A 181 4.72 29.19 -0.98
CA GLU A 181 4.20 30.46 -1.49
C GLU A 181 2.90 30.29 -2.29
N ARG A 182 2.78 29.24 -3.08
CA ARG A 182 1.57 28.92 -3.86
C ARG A 182 0.47 28.26 -3.04
N GLY A 183 0.67 28.03 -1.74
CA GLY A 183 -0.25 27.26 -0.91
C GLY A 183 -0.25 25.74 -1.24
N GLY A 184 0.72 25.30 -2.00
CA GLY A 184 0.79 23.96 -2.59
C GLY A 184 1.69 22.99 -1.84
N VAL A 185 1.41 22.72 -0.57
CA VAL A 185 1.86 21.50 0.09
C VAL A 185 0.80 20.43 -0.17
N ARG A 186 1.15 19.14 -0.23
CA ARG A 186 0.17 18.04 -0.42
C ARG A 186 -1.05 18.13 0.50
N GLY A 187 -0.96 18.79 1.66
CA GLY A 187 -2.08 19.11 2.54
C GLY A 187 -3.08 20.12 1.98
N ALA A 188 -2.68 20.92 0.98
CA ALA A 188 -3.48 21.94 0.33
C ALA A 188 -3.71 21.68 -1.17
N THR A 189 -3.35 20.50 -1.71
CA THR A 189 -3.81 20.12 -3.05
C THR A 189 -5.34 20.18 -3.05
N ASP A 190 -5.88 20.94 -4.00
CA ASP A 190 -7.32 21.05 -4.24
C ASP A 190 -7.91 19.64 -4.22
N SER A 191 -9.00 19.44 -3.48
CA SER A 191 -9.74 18.17 -3.44
C SER A 191 -10.01 17.63 -4.85
N ARG A 192 -10.06 18.52 -5.83
CA ARG A 192 -10.17 18.22 -7.26
C ARG A 192 -8.93 17.49 -7.80
N ASP A 193 -7.72 17.92 -7.46
CA ASP A 193 -6.48 17.28 -7.93
C ASP A 193 -6.29 15.92 -7.27
N ARG A 194 -6.55 15.80 -5.98
CA ARG A 194 -6.59 14.50 -5.29
C ARG A 194 -7.59 13.53 -5.89
N ALA A 195 -8.78 14.03 -6.22
CA ALA A 195 -9.81 13.22 -6.85
C ALA A 195 -9.39 12.77 -8.26
N ARG A 196 -8.74 13.67 -9.02
CA ARG A 196 -8.20 13.35 -10.34
C ARG A 196 -7.11 12.30 -10.26
N ASP A 197 -6.14 12.47 -9.35
CA ASP A 197 -5.01 11.55 -9.17
C ASP A 197 -5.54 10.16 -8.76
N TYR A 198 -6.41 10.09 -7.75
CA TYR A 198 -7.03 8.85 -7.33
C TYR A 198 -7.75 8.13 -8.47
N LEU A 199 -8.57 8.84 -9.24
CA LEU A 199 -9.31 8.25 -10.36
C LEU A 199 -8.40 7.83 -11.50
N THR A 200 -7.30 8.58 -11.73
CA THR A 200 -6.29 8.24 -12.75
C THR A 200 -5.53 6.98 -12.36
N ASP A 201 -5.12 6.87 -11.10
CA ASP A 201 -4.44 5.67 -10.55
C ASP A 201 -5.37 4.45 -10.61
N ALA A 202 -6.62 4.60 -10.18
CA ALA A 202 -7.63 3.54 -10.26
C ALA A 202 -7.86 3.07 -11.71
N ALA A 203 -7.98 4.01 -12.64
CA ALA A 203 -8.13 3.70 -14.07
C ALA A 203 -6.89 2.98 -14.61
N GLY A 204 -5.68 3.37 -14.19
CA GLY A 204 -4.43 2.72 -14.55
C GLY A 204 -4.38 1.25 -14.10
N VAL A 205 -4.82 0.95 -12.87
CA VAL A 205 -4.92 -0.42 -12.37
C VAL A 205 -5.96 -1.23 -13.17
N MET A 206 -7.10 -0.62 -13.49
CA MET A 206 -8.14 -1.28 -14.30
C MET A 206 -7.64 -1.65 -15.71
N VAL A 207 -6.88 -0.77 -16.35
CA VAL A 207 -6.22 -1.08 -17.64
C VAL A 207 -5.24 -2.24 -17.47
N ALA A 208 -4.41 -2.22 -16.43
CA ALA A 208 -3.45 -3.29 -16.18
C ALA A 208 -4.12 -4.67 -15.91
N VAL A 209 -5.32 -4.70 -15.35
CA VAL A 209 -6.13 -5.94 -15.23
C VAL A 209 -6.40 -6.57 -16.59
N THR A 210 -6.67 -5.77 -17.62
CA THR A 210 -6.90 -6.27 -18.99
C THR A 210 -5.66 -6.99 -19.54
N ASP A 211 -4.46 -6.49 -19.23
CA ASP A 211 -3.22 -7.06 -19.75
C ASP A 211 -2.73 -8.27 -18.94
N THR A 212 -3.06 -8.34 -17.63
CA THR A 212 -2.44 -9.32 -16.72
C THR A 212 -3.41 -10.38 -16.17
N CYS A 213 -4.73 -10.11 -16.15
CA CYS A 213 -5.70 -10.99 -15.49
C CYS A 213 -6.72 -11.63 -16.46
N LEU A 214 -6.72 -11.27 -17.74
CA LEU A 214 -7.78 -11.67 -18.67
C LEU A 214 -7.93 -13.19 -18.78
N GLU A 215 -6.83 -13.91 -18.91
CA GLU A 215 -6.85 -15.39 -19.02
C GLU A 215 -7.39 -16.04 -17.73
N ASP A 216 -6.99 -15.54 -16.57
CA ASP A 216 -7.48 -16.03 -15.27
C ASP A 216 -8.98 -15.72 -15.09
N ILE A 217 -9.46 -14.56 -15.55
CA ILE A 217 -10.89 -14.20 -15.51
C ILE A 217 -11.69 -15.14 -16.41
N VAL A 218 -11.21 -15.43 -17.62
CA VAL A 218 -11.86 -16.37 -18.53
C VAL A 218 -11.90 -17.77 -17.90
N ALA A 219 -10.79 -18.27 -17.37
CA ALA A 219 -10.74 -19.58 -16.71
C ALA A 219 -11.68 -19.64 -15.48
N ALA A 220 -11.74 -18.56 -14.68
CA ALA A 220 -12.70 -18.45 -13.56
C ALA A 220 -14.16 -18.52 -14.06
N SER A 221 -14.48 -17.82 -15.16
CA SER A 221 -15.83 -17.88 -15.75
C SER A 221 -16.20 -19.28 -16.25
N GLU A 222 -15.26 -20.01 -16.84
CA GLU A 222 -15.46 -21.40 -17.28
C GLU A 222 -15.81 -22.32 -16.13
N ILE A 223 -15.12 -22.20 -14.97
CA ILE A 223 -15.45 -22.94 -13.75
C ILE A 223 -16.89 -22.67 -13.30
N LEU A 224 -17.32 -21.41 -13.28
CA LEU A 224 -18.69 -21.04 -12.92
C LEU A 224 -19.71 -21.61 -13.90
N ILE A 225 -19.45 -21.50 -15.20
CA ILE A 225 -20.33 -21.99 -16.27
C ILE A 225 -20.49 -23.52 -16.17
N GLU A 226 -19.41 -24.26 -15.97
CA GLU A 226 -19.45 -25.72 -15.80
C GLU A 226 -20.31 -26.12 -14.58
N SER A 227 -20.08 -25.47 -13.45
CA SER A 227 -20.84 -25.72 -12.21
C SER A 227 -22.35 -25.46 -12.41
N PHE A 228 -22.69 -24.28 -12.92
CA PHE A 228 -24.11 -23.92 -13.14
C PHE A 228 -24.81 -24.85 -14.15
N ARG A 229 -24.14 -25.25 -15.22
CA ARG A 229 -24.68 -26.23 -16.17
C ARG A 229 -24.93 -27.60 -15.54
N ALA A 230 -24.11 -27.99 -14.57
CA ALA A 230 -24.30 -29.20 -13.77
C ALA A 230 -25.35 -29.05 -12.64
N GLY A 231 -25.96 -27.87 -12.48
CA GLY A 231 -26.93 -27.58 -11.43
C GLY A 231 -26.30 -27.23 -10.08
N GLY A 232 -25.00 -26.92 -10.07
CA GLY A 232 -24.25 -26.47 -8.90
C GLY A 232 -24.64 -25.07 -8.44
N ALA A 233 -24.05 -24.64 -7.34
CA ALA A 233 -24.26 -23.33 -6.73
C ALA A 233 -22.91 -22.57 -6.60
N LEU A 234 -22.99 -21.24 -6.58
CA LEU A 234 -21.89 -20.36 -6.27
C LEU A 234 -22.04 -19.89 -4.80
N LEU A 235 -21.09 -20.24 -3.95
CA LEU A 235 -20.93 -19.70 -2.60
C LEU A 235 -19.89 -18.60 -2.62
N ILE A 236 -20.12 -17.47 -1.93
CA ILE A 236 -19.24 -16.31 -2.01
C ILE A 236 -18.90 -15.84 -0.60
N CYS A 237 -17.61 -15.63 -0.30
CA CYS A 237 -17.17 -15.12 1.00
C CYS A 237 -16.10 -14.04 0.85
N GLY A 238 -16.04 -13.14 1.83
CA GLY A 238 -15.10 -12.04 1.94
C GLY A 238 -15.37 -11.19 3.17
N ASN A 239 -14.47 -10.29 3.52
CA ASN A 239 -14.57 -9.42 4.69
C ASN A 239 -14.73 -7.95 4.29
N GLY A 240 -15.40 -7.16 5.13
CA GLY A 240 -15.54 -5.71 4.93
C GLY A 240 -16.14 -5.34 3.57
N GLY A 241 -15.40 -4.61 2.72
CA GLY A 241 -15.80 -4.29 1.34
C GLY A 241 -16.05 -5.54 0.52
N SER A 242 -15.18 -6.53 0.59
CA SER A 242 -15.34 -7.82 -0.10
C SER A 242 -16.56 -8.62 0.40
N ALA A 243 -17.09 -8.34 1.60
CA ALA A 243 -18.37 -8.92 2.04
C ALA A 243 -19.55 -8.24 1.34
N ALA A 244 -19.45 -6.94 1.07
CA ALA A 244 -20.46 -6.22 0.27
C ALA A 244 -20.42 -6.69 -1.19
N ASP A 245 -19.24 -6.87 -1.76
CA ASP A 245 -19.03 -7.42 -3.11
C ASP A 245 -19.66 -8.82 -3.24
N ALA A 246 -19.45 -9.69 -2.25
CA ALA A 246 -20.07 -11.02 -2.20
C ALA A 246 -21.61 -10.96 -2.27
N GLN A 247 -22.24 -10.02 -1.57
CA GLN A 247 -23.69 -9.81 -1.59
C GLN A 247 -24.15 -9.27 -2.94
N HIS A 248 -23.40 -8.30 -3.47
CA HIS A 248 -23.68 -7.72 -4.77
C HIS A 248 -23.69 -8.79 -5.87
N LEU A 249 -22.59 -9.56 -5.98
CA LEU A 249 -22.46 -10.61 -6.99
C LEU A 249 -23.54 -11.71 -6.84
N ALA A 250 -23.86 -12.13 -5.61
CA ALA A 250 -24.94 -13.10 -5.40
C ALA A 250 -26.28 -12.59 -5.95
N THR A 251 -26.54 -11.28 -5.82
CA THR A 251 -27.76 -10.66 -6.34
C THR A 251 -27.80 -10.69 -7.87
N GLU A 252 -26.67 -10.48 -8.55
CA GLU A 252 -26.60 -10.54 -10.02
C GLU A 252 -27.00 -11.92 -10.56
N PHE A 253 -26.64 -13.00 -9.87
CA PHE A 253 -27.03 -14.35 -10.27
C PHE A 253 -28.46 -14.71 -9.86
N VAL A 254 -28.92 -14.34 -8.67
CA VAL A 254 -30.26 -14.67 -8.16
C VAL A 254 -31.34 -13.84 -8.86
N SER A 255 -31.09 -12.57 -9.14
CA SER A 255 -31.99 -11.68 -9.87
C SER A 255 -31.68 -11.70 -11.37
N ALA A 256 -31.03 -10.69 -11.88
CA ALA A 256 -30.54 -10.59 -13.27
C ALA A 256 -29.52 -9.46 -13.33
N LEU A 257 -28.51 -9.62 -14.19
CA LEU A 257 -27.52 -8.57 -14.43
C LEU A 257 -28.13 -7.36 -15.13
N THR A 258 -29.03 -7.62 -16.10
CA THR A 258 -29.78 -6.57 -16.81
C THR A 258 -31.24 -7.01 -17.04
N LEU A 259 -32.16 -6.04 -17.10
CA LEU A 259 -33.57 -6.33 -17.38
C LEU A 259 -33.83 -6.61 -18.87
N ASP A 260 -32.87 -6.32 -19.74
CA ASP A 260 -32.98 -6.59 -21.18
C ASP A 260 -32.77 -8.07 -21.51
N HIS A 261 -32.26 -8.84 -20.56
CA HIS A 261 -32.01 -10.26 -20.69
C HIS A 261 -32.62 -11.05 -19.52
N VAL A 262 -33.93 -11.30 -19.60
CA VAL A 262 -34.66 -12.06 -18.59
C VAL A 262 -34.34 -13.55 -18.72
N ARG A 263 -33.85 -14.15 -17.63
CA ARG A 263 -33.48 -15.56 -17.53
C ARG A 263 -33.95 -16.18 -16.20
N PRO A 264 -33.95 -17.52 -16.07
CA PRO A 264 -34.17 -18.17 -14.78
C PRO A 264 -33.11 -17.78 -13.75
N ALA A 265 -33.51 -17.71 -12.45
CA ALA A 265 -32.60 -17.46 -11.36
C ALA A 265 -31.51 -18.53 -11.29
N MET A 266 -30.27 -18.12 -11.01
CA MET A 266 -29.12 -18.98 -10.83
C MET A 266 -28.76 -19.08 -9.35
N ARG A 267 -28.26 -20.25 -8.92
CA ARG A 267 -28.03 -20.54 -7.50
C ARG A 267 -26.74 -19.85 -7.00
N ALA A 268 -26.87 -18.74 -6.29
CA ALA A 268 -25.75 -18.04 -5.66
C ALA A 268 -26.11 -17.65 -4.23
N ILE A 269 -25.14 -17.72 -3.31
CA ILE A 269 -25.31 -17.46 -1.89
C ILE A 269 -24.11 -16.68 -1.36
N ALA A 270 -24.33 -15.47 -0.84
CA ALA A 270 -23.34 -14.76 -0.06
C ALA A 270 -23.30 -15.27 1.37
N LEU A 271 -22.17 -15.84 1.81
CA LEU A 271 -21.98 -16.36 3.17
C LEU A 271 -21.82 -15.23 4.23
N THR A 272 -22.05 -14.00 3.82
CA THR A 272 -21.83 -12.77 4.60
C THR A 272 -23.11 -12.13 5.11
N THR A 273 -24.27 -12.75 4.91
CA THR A 273 -25.59 -12.13 5.16
C THR A 273 -26.30 -12.64 6.40
N ASP A 274 -26.17 -13.91 6.77
CA ASP A 274 -26.84 -14.47 7.94
C ASP A 274 -26.11 -14.05 9.21
N SER A 275 -26.55 -12.95 9.81
CA SER A 275 -25.95 -12.39 11.02
C SER A 275 -26.01 -13.36 12.22
N SER A 276 -27.04 -14.19 12.29
CA SER A 276 -27.16 -15.20 13.36
C SER A 276 -26.11 -16.30 13.22
N ALA A 277 -25.95 -16.83 12.00
CA ALA A 277 -24.90 -17.82 11.73
C ALA A 277 -23.50 -17.25 11.97
N LEU A 278 -23.22 -16.04 11.42
CA LEU A 278 -21.93 -15.37 11.56
C LEU A 278 -21.56 -15.15 13.04
N THR A 279 -22.48 -14.61 13.83
CA THR A 279 -22.21 -14.29 15.25
C THR A 279 -22.13 -15.55 16.12
N ALA A 280 -22.99 -16.55 15.91
CA ALA A 280 -22.94 -17.80 16.64
C ALA A 280 -21.65 -18.58 16.36
N ILE A 281 -21.27 -18.72 15.06
CA ILE A 281 -20.03 -19.42 14.70
C ILE A 281 -18.81 -18.67 15.24
N ALA A 282 -18.78 -17.33 15.12
CA ALA A 282 -17.67 -16.55 15.65
C ALA A 282 -17.50 -16.70 17.16
N ASN A 283 -18.61 -16.75 17.91
CA ASN A 283 -18.61 -16.93 19.36
C ASN A 283 -18.18 -18.35 19.79
N ASP A 284 -18.68 -19.37 19.09
CA ASP A 284 -18.56 -20.77 19.54
C ASP A 284 -17.32 -21.47 18.95
N PHE A 285 -16.89 -21.08 17.74
CA PHE A 285 -15.82 -21.75 16.98
C PHE A 285 -14.67 -20.82 16.55
N GLY A 286 -14.77 -19.51 16.83
CA GLY A 286 -13.81 -18.50 16.41
C GLY A 286 -14.15 -17.85 15.06
N VAL A 287 -13.68 -16.61 14.87
CA VAL A 287 -13.94 -15.79 13.66
C VAL A 287 -13.37 -16.46 12.41
N GLU A 288 -12.29 -17.19 12.53
CA GLU A 288 -11.64 -17.92 11.44
C GLU A 288 -12.52 -19.03 10.85
N ARG A 289 -13.52 -19.53 11.59
CA ARG A 289 -14.41 -20.60 11.14
C ARG A 289 -15.72 -20.11 10.55
N MET A 290 -15.98 -18.79 10.54
CA MET A 290 -17.29 -18.23 10.25
C MET A 290 -17.81 -18.55 8.82
N PHE A 291 -16.91 -18.64 7.83
CA PHE A 291 -17.28 -19.03 6.46
C PHE A 291 -17.13 -20.54 6.25
N ALA A 292 -16.05 -21.12 6.79
CA ALA A 292 -15.78 -22.55 6.68
C ALA A 292 -16.95 -23.43 7.19
N ARG A 293 -17.53 -23.08 8.33
CA ARG A 293 -18.71 -23.81 8.89
C ARG A 293 -19.94 -23.72 7.99
N GLN A 294 -20.15 -22.61 7.31
CA GLN A 294 -21.24 -22.47 6.35
C GLN A 294 -20.95 -23.29 5.08
N VAL A 295 -19.71 -23.30 4.58
CA VAL A 295 -19.30 -24.17 3.46
C VAL A 295 -19.54 -25.65 3.81
N GLU A 296 -19.12 -26.09 5.01
CA GLU A 296 -19.36 -27.46 5.50
C GLU A 296 -20.86 -27.83 5.54
N ALA A 297 -21.73 -26.88 5.88
CA ALA A 297 -23.16 -27.12 6.03
C ALA A 297 -23.94 -27.18 4.70
N ILE A 298 -23.58 -26.34 3.74
CA ILE A 298 -24.39 -26.13 2.53
C ILE A 298 -23.67 -26.42 1.22
N GLY A 299 -22.32 -26.45 1.23
CA GLY A 299 -21.50 -26.76 0.04
C GLY A 299 -21.63 -28.23 -0.37
N ARG A 300 -21.58 -28.48 -1.67
CA ARG A 300 -21.67 -29.82 -2.27
C ARG A 300 -20.60 -29.99 -3.33
N ALA A 301 -20.23 -31.22 -3.62
CA ALA A 301 -19.35 -31.53 -4.73
C ALA A 301 -19.92 -30.96 -6.05
N GLY A 302 -19.09 -30.26 -6.81
CA GLY A 302 -19.46 -29.58 -8.05
C GLY A 302 -19.94 -28.14 -7.88
N ASP A 303 -20.17 -27.65 -6.64
CA ASP A 303 -20.37 -26.23 -6.37
C ASP A 303 -19.03 -25.47 -6.48
N VAL A 304 -19.09 -24.15 -6.54
CA VAL A 304 -17.93 -23.26 -6.57
C VAL A 304 -17.92 -22.35 -5.34
N LEU A 305 -16.76 -22.18 -4.70
CA LEU A 305 -16.51 -21.11 -3.76
C LEU A 305 -15.76 -19.97 -4.47
N LEU A 306 -16.33 -18.76 -4.49
CA LEU A 306 -15.61 -17.54 -4.79
C LEU A 306 -15.12 -16.91 -3.50
N ALA A 307 -13.80 -16.91 -3.31
CA ALA A 307 -13.12 -16.43 -2.11
C ALA A 307 -12.45 -15.08 -2.39
N ILE A 308 -12.92 -14.02 -1.72
CA ILE A 308 -12.48 -12.64 -1.97
C ILE A 308 -11.63 -12.14 -0.81
N SER A 309 -10.36 -11.81 -1.08
CA SER A 309 -9.45 -11.26 -0.07
C SER A 309 -8.36 -10.39 -0.73
N THR A 310 -8.39 -9.08 -0.53
CA THR A 310 -7.41 -8.15 -1.12
C THR A 310 -5.96 -8.48 -0.73
N SER A 311 -5.72 -8.96 0.48
CA SER A 311 -4.40 -9.42 0.94
C SER A 311 -4.08 -10.86 0.56
N GLY A 312 -5.12 -11.67 0.28
CA GLY A 312 -5.02 -13.12 0.13
C GLY A 312 -4.68 -13.87 1.43
N ASN A 313 -4.73 -13.21 2.61
CA ASN A 313 -4.27 -13.78 3.88
C ASN A 313 -5.31 -13.75 4.99
N SER A 314 -6.59 -13.51 4.70
CA SER A 314 -7.67 -13.50 5.68
C SER A 314 -7.91 -14.92 6.21
N PRO A 315 -7.69 -15.23 7.51
CA PRO A 315 -7.75 -16.60 8.03
C PRO A 315 -9.08 -17.30 7.80
N ASN A 316 -10.20 -16.57 7.92
CA ASN A 316 -11.54 -17.12 7.69
C ASN A 316 -11.82 -17.44 6.21
N VAL A 317 -11.21 -16.69 5.27
CA VAL A 317 -11.32 -16.96 3.83
C VAL A 317 -10.45 -18.15 3.44
N LEU A 318 -9.25 -18.28 4.02
CA LEU A 318 -8.37 -19.44 3.84
C LEU A 318 -9.06 -20.73 4.33
N ALA A 319 -9.62 -20.70 5.54
CA ALA A 319 -10.34 -21.83 6.11
C ALA A 319 -11.57 -22.23 5.27
N ALA A 320 -12.25 -21.26 4.65
CA ALA A 320 -13.35 -21.53 3.74
C ALA A 320 -12.89 -22.25 2.46
N ALA A 321 -11.76 -21.82 1.88
CA ALA A 321 -11.17 -22.45 0.68
C ALA A 321 -10.76 -23.91 0.96
N GLU A 322 -10.11 -24.17 2.11
CA GLU A 322 -9.76 -25.53 2.54
C GLU A 322 -11.01 -26.41 2.74
N SER A 323 -12.06 -25.87 3.38
CA SER A 323 -13.32 -26.59 3.57
C SER A 323 -14.04 -26.85 2.25
N ALA A 324 -13.98 -25.94 1.28
CA ALA A 324 -14.54 -26.13 -0.06
C ALA A 324 -13.89 -27.31 -0.79
N HIS A 325 -12.57 -27.40 -0.78
CA HIS A 325 -11.87 -28.54 -1.35
C HIS A 325 -12.22 -29.86 -0.66
N ALA A 326 -12.33 -29.85 0.67
CA ALA A 326 -12.74 -31.05 1.42
C ALA A 326 -14.15 -31.52 1.06
N GLN A 327 -15.03 -30.63 0.59
CA GLN A 327 -16.39 -30.92 0.09
C GLN A 327 -16.43 -31.26 -1.41
N GLY A 328 -15.29 -31.26 -2.12
CA GLY A 328 -15.23 -31.49 -3.57
C GLY A 328 -15.72 -30.32 -4.43
N MET A 329 -15.67 -29.13 -3.86
CA MET A 329 -15.97 -27.87 -4.58
C MET A 329 -14.72 -27.36 -5.29
N ARG A 330 -14.92 -26.53 -6.34
CA ARG A 330 -13.86 -25.74 -6.95
C ARG A 330 -13.73 -24.40 -6.23
N VAL A 331 -12.53 -23.84 -6.22
CA VAL A 331 -12.24 -22.55 -5.57
C VAL A 331 -11.72 -21.57 -6.61
N VAL A 332 -12.39 -20.43 -6.74
CA VAL A 332 -11.93 -19.25 -7.47
C VAL A 332 -11.56 -18.17 -6.44
N ALA A 333 -10.37 -17.59 -6.58
CA ALA A 333 -9.90 -16.53 -5.69
C ALA A 333 -9.82 -15.19 -6.40
N LEU A 334 -10.27 -14.11 -5.74
CA LEU A 334 -9.98 -12.73 -6.13
C LEU A 334 -9.06 -12.10 -5.10
N THR A 335 -7.87 -11.65 -5.52
CA THR A 335 -6.82 -11.14 -4.62
C THR A 335 -6.12 -9.91 -5.19
N GLY A 336 -5.27 -9.28 -4.39
CA GLY A 336 -4.29 -8.31 -4.88
C GLY A 336 -3.02 -8.97 -5.44
N ALA A 337 -2.03 -8.17 -5.81
CA ALA A 337 -0.84 -8.60 -6.56
C ALA A 337 -0.07 -9.78 -5.93
N SER A 338 0.00 -9.85 -4.60
CA SER A 338 0.73 -10.93 -3.89
C SER A 338 0.05 -12.29 -3.97
N GLY A 339 -1.30 -12.33 -4.09
CA GLY A 339 -2.08 -13.55 -4.00
C GLY A 339 -2.18 -14.15 -2.60
N GLY A 340 -1.24 -13.83 -1.71
CA GLY A 340 -1.16 -14.35 -0.34
C GLY A 340 -1.20 -15.88 -0.24
N GLY A 341 -1.67 -16.40 0.87
CA GLY A 341 -1.92 -17.83 1.09
C GLY A 341 -3.14 -18.36 0.34
N LEU A 342 -4.02 -17.49 -0.20
CA LEU A 342 -5.23 -17.89 -0.87
C LEU A 342 -4.98 -18.35 -2.32
N ALA A 343 -4.07 -17.70 -3.05
CA ALA A 343 -3.80 -18.04 -4.44
C ALA A 343 -3.36 -19.52 -4.62
N PRO A 344 -2.47 -20.09 -3.78
CA PRO A 344 -2.13 -21.52 -3.87
C PRO A 344 -3.27 -22.49 -3.53
N LEU A 345 -4.30 -22.02 -2.80
CA LEU A 345 -5.50 -22.79 -2.45
C LEU A 345 -6.60 -22.69 -3.51
N ALA A 346 -6.43 -21.93 -4.57
CA ALA A 346 -7.45 -21.75 -5.59
C ALA A 346 -7.16 -22.61 -6.84
N ASP A 347 -8.21 -23.08 -7.49
CA ASP A 347 -8.11 -23.68 -8.84
C ASP A 347 -7.78 -22.60 -9.88
N VAL A 348 -8.30 -21.38 -9.67
CA VAL A 348 -7.95 -20.18 -10.43
C VAL A 348 -7.87 -19.00 -9.47
N ALA A 349 -6.80 -18.21 -9.57
CA ALA A 349 -6.60 -17.01 -8.76
C ALA A 349 -6.41 -15.78 -9.64
N VAL A 350 -7.41 -14.91 -9.68
CA VAL A 350 -7.31 -13.60 -10.33
C VAL A 350 -6.59 -12.63 -9.40
N ARG A 351 -5.42 -12.16 -9.81
CA ARG A 351 -4.52 -11.34 -8.98
C ARG A 351 -4.44 -9.94 -9.54
N VAL A 352 -5.26 -9.02 -9.03
CA VAL A 352 -5.24 -7.60 -9.43
C VAL A 352 -3.84 -7.01 -9.20
N PRO A 353 -3.21 -6.37 -10.21
CA PRO A 353 -1.82 -5.88 -10.14
C PRO A 353 -1.70 -4.58 -9.31
N SER A 354 -2.18 -4.61 -8.06
CA SER A 354 -2.13 -3.49 -7.12
C SER A 354 -1.91 -3.99 -5.70
N THR A 355 -1.36 -3.10 -4.85
CA THR A 355 -1.25 -3.27 -3.40
C THR A 355 -2.15 -2.30 -2.64
N VAL A 356 -2.84 -1.40 -3.34
CA VAL A 356 -3.79 -0.44 -2.77
C VAL A 356 -5.16 -1.10 -2.63
N THR A 357 -5.60 -1.33 -1.40
CA THR A 357 -6.84 -2.06 -1.08
C THR A 357 -8.06 -1.51 -1.83
N ALA A 358 -8.22 -0.18 -1.90
CA ALA A 358 -9.36 0.44 -2.59
C ALA A 358 -9.36 0.09 -4.08
N HIS A 359 -8.23 0.26 -4.79
CA HIS A 359 -8.12 -0.05 -6.21
C HIS A 359 -8.28 -1.55 -6.49
N ILE A 360 -7.83 -2.42 -5.57
CA ILE A 360 -8.07 -3.87 -5.69
C ILE A 360 -9.58 -4.15 -5.61
N GLN A 361 -10.31 -3.58 -4.66
CA GLN A 361 -11.75 -3.78 -4.50
C GLN A 361 -12.53 -3.24 -5.70
N GLU A 362 -12.19 -2.05 -6.21
CA GLU A 362 -12.80 -1.50 -7.44
C GLU A 362 -12.63 -2.45 -8.64
N CYS A 363 -11.46 -3.04 -8.79
CA CYS A 363 -11.21 -4.05 -9.83
C CYS A 363 -11.95 -5.37 -9.55
N HIS A 364 -12.03 -5.83 -8.29
CA HIS A 364 -12.81 -7.02 -7.93
C HIS A 364 -14.27 -6.86 -8.35
N LEU A 365 -14.88 -5.71 -8.04
CA LEU A 365 -16.27 -5.44 -8.44
C LEU A 365 -16.45 -5.50 -9.97
N ALA A 366 -15.53 -4.93 -10.75
CA ALA A 366 -15.59 -4.98 -12.21
C ALA A 366 -15.41 -6.41 -12.74
N ILE A 367 -14.50 -7.20 -12.15
CA ILE A 367 -14.28 -8.61 -12.49
C ILE A 367 -15.53 -9.43 -12.14
N GLU A 368 -16.16 -9.22 -11.02
CA GLU A 368 -17.40 -9.89 -10.60
C GLU A 368 -18.56 -9.64 -11.57
N GLN A 369 -18.73 -8.39 -12.01
CA GLN A 369 -19.70 -8.04 -13.04
C GLN A 369 -19.41 -8.78 -14.38
N LEU A 370 -18.13 -8.86 -14.74
CA LEU A 370 -17.71 -9.57 -15.94
C LEU A 370 -17.94 -11.09 -15.82
N LEU A 371 -17.65 -11.70 -14.67
CA LEU A 371 -17.94 -13.11 -14.40
C LEU A 371 -19.45 -13.40 -14.50
N ALA A 372 -20.29 -12.53 -13.95
CA ALA A 372 -21.74 -12.65 -14.07
C ALA A 372 -22.20 -12.56 -15.53
N LEU A 373 -21.68 -11.58 -16.28
CA LEU A 373 -21.99 -11.39 -17.70
C LEU A 373 -21.61 -12.60 -18.55
N LEU A 374 -20.38 -13.12 -18.38
CA LEU A 374 -19.89 -14.26 -19.15
C LEU A 374 -20.68 -15.54 -18.84
N ALA A 375 -20.95 -15.81 -17.56
CA ALA A 375 -21.72 -16.97 -17.15
C ALA A 375 -23.18 -16.88 -17.63
N GLU A 376 -23.83 -15.73 -17.48
CA GLU A 376 -25.20 -15.51 -17.91
C GLU A 376 -25.36 -15.75 -19.42
N ARG A 377 -24.49 -15.15 -20.24
CA ARG A 377 -24.55 -15.31 -21.70
C ARG A 377 -24.21 -16.71 -22.19
N ALA A 378 -23.31 -17.41 -21.50
CA ALA A 378 -22.95 -18.78 -21.88
C ALA A 378 -24.05 -19.81 -21.54
N ILE A 379 -24.82 -19.57 -20.49
CA ILE A 379 -25.87 -20.48 -20.00
C ILE A 379 -27.22 -20.14 -20.62
N HIS A 380 -27.50 -18.87 -20.75
CA HIS A 380 -28.73 -18.33 -21.31
C HIS A 380 -28.44 -17.36 -22.46
N PRO A 381 -28.06 -17.88 -23.66
CA PRO A 381 -27.78 -17.01 -24.79
C PRO A 381 -29.03 -16.20 -25.17
N ALA A 382 -28.84 -14.93 -25.53
CA ALA A 382 -29.95 -14.12 -26.03
C ALA A 382 -30.60 -14.80 -27.23
N ALA A 383 -31.92 -14.81 -27.27
CA ALA A 383 -32.64 -15.26 -28.49
C ALA A 383 -32.26 -14.32 -29.65
N GLY A 384 -31.63 -14.84 -30.69
CA GLY A 384 -31.20 -14.10 -31.85
C GLY A 384 -32.35 -13.44 -32.63
#